data_4f422423504b2664b01f552b6987a4ed
#
_entry.id   4f422423504b2664b01f552b6987a4ed
#
_cell.length_a   1.000
_cell.length_b   1.000
_cell.length_c   1.000
_cell.angle_alpha   90.00
_cell.angle_beta   90.00
_cell.angle_gamma   90.00
#
_symmetry.space_group_name_H-M   'P 1'
#
loop_
_entity.id
_entity.type
_entity.pdbx_description
1 polymer ?
#
loop_
_entity_poly.entity_id
_entity_poly.type
_entity_poly.pdbx_seq_one_letter_code
_entity_poly.pdbx_strand_id
1 'polypeptide(L)'
;MRQKRDGVFVWVTWLPKLMAGEQQCEWSPWLKANYEYYERVTDDFDAVAWKVEHTRLLRDLRIERQKAGNQIFIESQNKFKFKTPDGIVISGTPDMIELTKKGHGIIYDAKTGQKVQSHQIQVMIYMYLMPLARPEWAGTVFDGTVQYKDGMIPVPASAINDAFKDNFNYFIKILASNQPPVKTPSESNCRFCDVHKQECPERIA
;
A
#
# COMPACT_ATOMS: atom_id res chain seq x y z
N MET A 1 -17.64 19.79 -2.80
CA MET A 1 -18.00 19.37 -4.19
C MET A 1 -16.89 18.46 -4.70
N ARG A 2 -17.23 17.26 -5.15
CA ARG A 2 -16.22 16.29 -5.68
C ARG A 2 -15.59 16.84 -6.95
N GLN A 3 -14.28 16.66 -7.12
CA GLN A 3 -13.59 16.92 -8.38
C GLN A 3 -13.09 15.60 -8.95
N LYS A 4 -13.54 15.25 -10.16
CA LYS A 4 -13.09 14.06 -10.87
C LYS A 4 -11.63 14.24 -11.30
N ARG A 5 -10.84 13.17 -11.21
CA ARG A 5 -9.45 13.14 -11.74
C ARG A 5 -9.46 13.07 -13.26
N ASP A 6 -8.42 13.58 -13.89
CA ASP A 6 -8.20 13.42 -15.34
C ASP A 6 -7.92 11.97 -15.74
N GLY A 7 -7.59 11.11 -14.78
CA GLY A 7 -7.36 9.68 -14.96
C GLY A 7 -7.42 8.95 -13.62
N VAL A 8 -7.49 7.62 -13.67
CA VAL A 8 -7.53 6.81 -12.46
C VAL A 8 -6.17 6.81 -11.78
N PHE A 9 -6.16 7.14 -10.49
CA PHE A 9 -4.97 7.14 -9.67
C PHE A 9 -5.17 6.28 -8.42
N VAL A 10 -4.26 5.33 -8.18
CA VAL A 10 -4.34 4.37 -7.08
C VAL A 10 -3.09 4.48 -6.19
N TRP A 11 -3.25 4.77 -4.91
CA TRP A 11 -2.20 4.54 -3.94
C TRP A 11 -2.14 3.07 -3.57
N VAL A 12 -0.94 2.50 -3.50
CA VAL A 12 -0.74 1.10 -3.08
C VAL A 12 -1.47 0.79 -1.78
N THR A 13 -1.48 1.70 -0.82
CA THR A 13 -2.13 1.53 0.49
C THR A 13 -3.66 1.37 0.44
N TRP A 14 -4.31 1.62 -0.69
CA TRP A 14 -5.76 1.44 -0.84
C TRP A 14 -6.17 0.02 -1.24
N LEU A 15 -5.22 -0.80 -1.70
CA LEU A 15 -5.46 -2.15 -2.22
C LEU A 15 -5.37 -3.27 -1.17
N PRO A 16 -4.41 -3.22 -0.20
CA PRO A 16 -4.08 -4.40 0.59
C PRO A 16 -5.25 -4.98 1.37
N LYS A 17 -6.08 -4.14 2.00
CA LYS A 17 -7.25 -4.58 2.76
C LYS A 17 -8.33 -5.22 1.89
N LEU A 18 -8.54 -4.70 0.66
CA LEU A 18 -9.42 -5.31 -0.32
C LEU A 18 -8.90 -6.68 -0.73
N MET A 19 -7.63 -6.77 -1.11
CA MET A 19 -7.00 -8.00 -1.56
C MET A 19 -6.93 -9.06 -0.45
N ALA A 20 -6.85 -8.65 0.83
CA ALA A 20 -6.89 -9.53 1.98
C ALA A 20 -8.31 -9.95 2.40
N GLY A 21 -9.35 -9.34 1.83
CA GLY A 21 -10.74 -9.53 2.31
C GLY A 21 -11.04 -8.87 3.66
N GLU A 22 -10.12 -8.05 4.17
CA GLU A 22 -10.30 -7.28 5.42
C GLU A 22 -11.23 -6.08 5.24
N GLN A 23 -11.39 -5.63 4.02
CA GLN A 23 -12.34 -4.60 3.60
C GLN A 23 -13.18 -5.14 2.46
N GLN A 24 -14.51 -5.10 2.61
CA GLN A 24 -15.45 -5.57 1.60
C GLN A 24 -16.03 -4.41 0.77
N CYS A 25 -16.01 -3.19 1.31
CA CYS A 25 -16.52 -2.03 0.60
C CYS A 25 -15.50 -1.54 -0.45
N GLU A 26 -15.74 -1.87 -1.71
CA GLU A 26 -14.93 -1.45 -2.86
C GLU A 26 -15.22 0.00 -3.26
N TRP A 27 -16.37 0.53 -2.90
CA TRP A 27 -16.81 1.88 -3.30
C TRP A 27 -15.90 2.98 -2.75
N SER A 28 -15.45 2.88 -1.51
CA SER A 28 -14.58 3.91 -0.90
C SER A 28 -13.22 4.02 -1.60
N PRO A 29 -12.45 2.93 -1.85
CA PRO A 29 -11.22 3.01 -2.64
C PRO A 29 -11.47 3.44 -4.10
N TRP A 30 -12.60 3.03 -4.69
CA TRP A 30 -12.99 3.49 -6.02
C TRP A 30 -13.21 5.01 -6.05
N LEU A 31 -13.92 5.57 -5.06
CA LEU A 31 -14.09 7.02 -4.93
C LEU A 31 -12.73 7.73 -4.91
N LYS A 32 -11.81 7.27 -4.07
CA LYS A 32 -10.45 7.83 -3.94
C LYS A 32 -9.64 7.75 -5.24
N ALA A 33 -9.82 6.67 -6.00
CA ALA A 33 -9.12 6.47 -7.26
C ALA A 33 -9.61 7.40 -8.38
N ASN A 34 -10.90 7.79 -8.35
CA ASN A 34 -11.55 8.54 -9.41
C ASN A 34 -11.76 10.03 -9.08
N TYR A 35 -11.65 10.43 -7.81
CA TYR A 35 -11.88 11.81 -7.37
C TYR A 35 -10.72 12.32 -6.52
N GLU A 36 -10.32 13.59 -6.74
CA GLU A 36 -9.25 14.23 -5.96
C GLU A 36 -9.77 14.83 -4.67
N TYR A 37 -10.90 15.50 -4.76
CA TYR A 37 -11.53 16.17 -3.64
C TYR A 37 -12.85 15.49 -3.30
N TYR A 38 -13.01 15.17 -2.04
CA TYR A 38 -14.23 14.64 -1.42
C TYR A 38 -14.18 14.95 0.09
N GLU A 39 -15.32 15.00 0.72
CA GLU A 39 -15.41 15.26 2.16
C GLU A 39 -14.87 14.05 2.94
N ARG A 40 -13.97 14.34 3.88
CA ARG A 40 -13.34 13.32 4.73
C ARG A 40 -13.78 13.47 6.18
N VAL A 41 -13.79 12.33 6.86
CA VAL A 41 -13.93 12.31 8.32
C VAL A 41 -12.60 12.74 8.92
N THR A 42 -12.64 13.63 9.90
CA THR A 42 -11.49 13.86 10.79
C THR A 42 -11.48 12.73 11.82
N ASP A 43 -10.39 12.01 11.91
CA ASP A 43 -10.20 10.99 12.94
C ASP A 43 -9.38 11.53 14.11
N ASP A 44 -9.54 10.92 15.28
CA ASP A 44 -8.77 11.23 16.48
C ASP A 44 -7.41 10.47 16.51
N PHE A 45 -6.92 10.06 15.34
CA PHE A 45 -5.66 9.33 15.22
C PHE A 45 -4.48 10.23 15.59
N ASP A 46 -3.73 9.83 16.62
CA ASP A 46 -2.50 10.52 17.01
C ASP A 46 -1.38 10.26 15.99
N ALA A 47 -1.42 11.03 14.90
CA ALA A 47 -0.46 10.94 13.81
C ALA A 47 0.97 11.29 14.28
N VAL A 48 1.12 12.09 15.34
CA VAL A 48 2.44 12.49 15.88
C VAL A 48 3.07 11.32 16.61
N ALA A 49 2.35 10.73 17.56
CA ALA A 49 2.84 9.56 18.30
C ALA A 49 3.14 8.39 17.36
N TRP A 50 2.24 8.13 16.40
CA TRP A 50 2.47 7.11 15.37
C TRP A 50 3.75 7.39 14.58
N LYS A 51 3.94 8.62 14.10
CA LYS A 51 5.12 8.99 13.30
C LYS A 51 6.43 8.82 14.07
N VAL A 52 6.44 9.16 15.34
CA VAL A 52 7.62 8.99 16.21
C VAL A 52 7.98 7.50 16.32
N GLU A 53 6.99 6.65 16.60
CA GLU A 53 7.22 5.21 16.76
C GLU A 53 7.64 4.56 15.44
N HIS A 54 6.98 4.88 14.34
CA HIS A 54 7.32 4.40 13.00
C HIS A 54 8.74 4.80 12.60
N THR A 55 9.10 6.08 12.78
CA THR A 55 10.44 6.58 12.45
C THR A 55 11.51 5.89 13.30
N ARG A 56 11.24 5.63 14.60
CA ARG A 56 12.15 4.90 15.47
C ARG A 56 12.39 3.48 14.95
N LEU A 57 11.34 2.76 14.62
CA LEU A 57 11.41 1.39 14.10
C LEU A 57 12.25 1.31 12.82
N LEU A 58 12.00 2.21 11.88
CA LEU A 58 12.77 2.29 10.62
C LEU A 58 14.24 2.66 10.84
N ARG A 59 14.51 3.60 11.75
CA ARG A 59 15.88 4.01 12.06
C ARG A 59 16.68 2.85 12.65
N ASP A 60 16.11 2.11 13.58
CA ASP A 60 16.78 1.00 14.25
C ASP A 60 17.07 -0.13 13.25
N LEU A 61 16.10 -0.48 12.38
CA LEU A 61 16.28 -1.42 11.30
C LEU A 61 17.37 -0.97 10.31
N ARG A 62 17.34 0.29 9.87
CA ARG A 62 18.34 0.85 8.97
C ARG A 62 19.76 0.72 9.54
N ILE A 63 19.97 1.09 10.82
CA ILE A 63 21.28 1.00 11.46
C ILE A 63 21.77 -0.44 11.48
N GLU A 64 20.91 -1.40 11.82
CA GLU A 64 21.24 -2.81 11.83
C GLU A 64 21.73 -3.29 10.46
N ARG A 65 20.96 -2.98 9.38
CA ARG A 65 21.28 -3.43 8.02
C ARG A 65 22.50 -2.73 7.44
N GLN A 66 22.72 -1.46 7.75
CA GLN A 66 23.94 -0.74 7.36
C GLN A 66 25.19 -1.29 8.06
N LYS A 67 25.11 -1.68 9.35
CA LYS A 67 26.22 -2.35 10.04
C LYS A 67 26.58 -3.69 9.40
N ALA A 68 25.62 -4.40 8.83
CA ALA A 68 25.87 -5.61 8.05
C ALA A 68 26.58 -5.32 6.70
N GLY A 69 26.70 -4.05 6.33
CA GLY A 69 27.37 -3.56 5.14
C GLY A 69 26.51 -3.60 3.88
N ASN A 70 25.20 -3.61 4.03
CA ASN A 70 24.24 -3.57 2.93
C ASN A 70 23.94 -2.12 2.52
N GLN A 71 23.57 -1.90 1.27
CA GLN A 71 23.13 -0.61 0.76
C GLN A 71 21.65 -0.41 1.08
N ILE A 72 21.30 0.74 1.63
CA ILE A 72 19.94 1.04 2.09
C ILE A 72 19.40 2.28 1.39
N PHE A 73 18.18 2.16 0.88
CA PHE A 73 17.38 3.23 0.29
C PHE A 73 16.14 3.45 1.15
N ILE A 74 15.79 4.70 1.45
CA ILE A 74 14.69 5.04 2.36
C ILE A 74 13.68 5.99 1.73
N GLU A 75 12.40 5.82 2.13
CA GLU A 75 11.28 6.74 1.88
C GLU A 75 11.28 7.38 0.47
N SER A 76 11.61 8.69 0.39
CA SER A 76 11.52 9.45 -0.87
C SER A 76 12.36 8.87 -2.02
N GLN A 77 13.44 8.16 -1.71
CA GLN A 77 14.26 7.46 -2.70
C GLN A 77 13.52 6.28 -3.34
N ASN A 78 12.53 5.71 -2.61
CA ASN A 78 11.78 4.52 -3.01
C ASN A 78 10.44 4.84 -3.67
N LYS A 79 10.09 6.14 -3.76
CA LYS A 79 8.84 6.55 -4.37
C LYS A 79 8.79 6.17 -5.85
N PHE A 80 7.69 5.56 -6.26
CA PHE A 80 7.48 5.18 -7.64
C PHE A 80 6.08 5.58 -8.14
N LYS A 81 5.98 5.67 -9.46
CA LYS A 81 4.72 5.71 -10.21
C LYS A 81 4.82 4.70 -11.34
N PHE A 82 3.89 3.78 -11.37
CA PHE A 82 3.72 2.81 -12.46
C PHE A 82 2.47 3.19 -13.25
N LYS A 83 2.61 3.32 -14.56
CA LYS A 83 1.48 3.58 -15.45
C LYS A 83 1.18 2.30 -16.23
N THR A 84 -0.04 1.79 -16.09
CA THR A 84 -0.50 0.63 -16.85
C THR A 84 -0.69 0.98 -18.33
N PRO A 85 -0.75 -0.01 -19.24
CA PRO A 85 -1.08 0.24 -20.65
C PRO A 85 -2.41 0.99 -20.84
N ASP A 86 -3.38 0.74 -19.97
CA ASP A 86 -4.70 1.39 -19.98
C ASP A 86 -4.70 2.79 -19.33
N GLY A 87 -3.53 3.29 -18.96
CA GLY A 87 -3.37 4.65 -18.45
C GLY A 87 -3.62 4.83 -16.94
N ILE A 88 -3.88 3.76 -16.19
CA ILE A 88 -4.06 3.81 -14.74
C ILE A 88 -2.70 4.09 -14.08
N VAL A 89 -2.64 5.06 -13.18
CA VAL A 89 -1.42 5.40 -12.43
C VAL A 89 -1.49 4.77 -11.05
N ILE A 90 -0.52 3.91 -10.73
CA ILE A 90 -0.36 3.31 -9.40
C ILE A 90 0.90 3.88 -8.77
N SER A 91 0.79 4.40 -7.55
CA SER A 91 1.91 5.01 -6.84
C SER A 91 2.09 4.43 -5.45
N GLY A 92 3.33 4.34 -5.02
CA GLY A 92 3.69 3.86 -3.70
C GLY A 92 5.05 4.34 -3.25
N THR A 93 5.32 4.15 -1.97
CA THR A 93 6.60 4.48 -1.36
C THR A 93 6.92 3.41 -0.31
N PRO A 94 7.68 2.37 -0.67
CA PRO A 94 8.23 1.45 0.33
C PRO A 94 9.05 2.20 1.37
N ASP A 95 8.94 1.81 2.62
CA ASP A 95 9.65 2.47 3.72
C ASP A 95 11.17 2.33 3.58
N MET A 96 11.63 1.12 3.23
CA MET A 96 13.04 0.84 3.05
C MET A 96 13.26 -0.24 1.98
N ILE A 97 14.31 -0.06 1.18
CA ILE A 97 14.85 -1.09 0.28
C ILE A 97 16.28 -1.36 0.70
N GLU A 98 16.61 -2.63 0.86
CA GLU A 98 17.94 -3.12 1.11
C GLU A 98 18.48 -3.82 -0.15
N LEU A 99 19.68 -3.47 -0.57
CA LEU A 99 20.47 -4.26 -1.52
C LEU A 99 21.61 -4.91 -0.76
N THR A 100 21.57 -6.21 -0.66
CA THR A 100 22.60 -6.97 0.04
C THR A 100 23.92 -6.96 -0.73
N LYS A 101 25.03 -7.26 -0.06
CA LYS A 101 26.36 -7.41 -0.73
C LYS A 101 26.37 -8.44 -1.86
N LYS A 102 25.41 -9.38 -1.85
CA LYS A 102 25.24 -10.39 -2.90
C LYS A 102 24.34 -9.94 -4.05
N GLY A 103 23.87 -8.68 -4.04
CA GLY A 103 22.97 -8.12 -5.05
C GLY A 103 21.51 -8.56 -4.89
N HIS A 104 21.12 -9.14 -3.74
CA HIS A 104 19.74 -9.51 -3.47
C HIS A 104 18.97 -8.32 -2.90
N GLY A 105 17.80 -8.03 -3.45
CA GLY A 105 16.94 -6.94 -3.03
C GLY A 105 15.90 -7.38 -1.99
N ILE A 106 15.70 -6.59 -0.93
CA ILE A 106 14.66 -6.83 0.07
C ILE A 106 13.87 -5.53 0.30
N ILE A 107 12.55 -5.62 0.21
CA ILE A 107 11.65 -4.50 0.50
C ILE A 107 11.10 -4.64 1.90
N TYR A 108 11.22 -3.59 2.71
CA TYR A 108 10.67 -3.53 4.07
C TYR A 108 9.55 -2.53 4.15
N ASP A 109 8.54 -2.88 4.95
CA ASP A 109 7.45 -2.00 5.33
C ASP A 109 7.24 -2.13 6.85
N ALA A 110 7.35 -1.02 7.57
CA ALA A 110 7.30 -0.98 9.02
C ALA A 110 5.86 -0.77 9.51
N LYS A 111 5.45 -1.53 10.49
CA LYS A 111 4.10 -1.48 11.06
C LYS A 111 4.16 -1.41 12.59
N THR A 112 3.45 -0.44 13.15
CA THR A 112 3.34 -0.24 14.61
C THR A 112 2.07 -0.87 15.19
N GLY A 113 1.12 -1.28 14.34
CA GLY A 113 -0.14 -1.89 14.74
C GLY A 113 -0.11 -3.43 14.83
N GLN A 114 -1.29 -4.02 14.96
CA GLN A 114 -1.47 -5.48 14.99
C GLN A 114 -1.03 -6.14 13.68
N LYS A 115 -0.60 -7.40 13.77
CA LYS A 115 -0.23 -8.21 12.61
C LYS A 115 -1.48 -8.65 11.86
N VAL A 116 -1.61 -8.19 10.60
CA VAL A 116 -2.73 -8.51 9.71
C VAL A 116 -2.19 -8.86 8.32
N GLN A 117 -2.99 -9.61 7.54
CA GLN A 117 -2.57 -10.11 6.23
C GLN A 117 -2.35 -8.99 5.21
N SER A 118 -3.13 -7.93 5.28
CA SER A 118 -2.98 -6.79 4.38
C SER A 118 -1.60 -6.14 4.41
N HIS A 119 -0.87 -6.22 5.53
CA HIS A 119 0.49 -5.72 5.61
C HIS A 119 1.46 -6.50 4.71
N GLN A 120 1.33 -7.84 4.65
CA GLN A 120 2.14 -8.67 3.74
C GLN A 120 1.76 -8.38 2.28
N ILE A 121 0.47 -8.24 1.98
CA ILE A 121 -0.02 -7.90 0.64
C ILE A 121 0.52 -6.53 0.18
N GLN A 122 0.62 -5.54 1.07
CA GLN A 122 1.23 -4.25 0.75
C GLN A 122 2.68 -4.42 0.28
N VAL A 123 3.46 -5.21 1.01
CA VAL A 123 4.84 -5.53 0.62
C VAL A 123 4.89 -6.28 -0.71
N MET A 124 3.99 -7.26 -0.92
CA MET A 124 3.90 -7.99 -2.19
C MET A 124 3.61 -7.06 -3.37
N ILE A 125 2.74 -6.07 -3.22
CA ILE A 125 2.47 -5.08 -4.27
C ILE A 125 3.73 -4.27 -4.58
N TYR A 126 4.50 -3.87 -3.57
CA TYR A 126 5.77 -3.18 -3.77
C TYR A 126 6.79 -4.06 -4.49
N MET A 127 6.95 -5.34 -4.08
CA MET A 127 7.84 -6.30 -4.74
C MET A 127 7.48 -6.50 -6.21
N TYR A 128 6.19 -6.53 -6.53
CA TYR A 128 5.69 -6.71 -7.89
C TYR A 128 5.90 -5.47 -8.76
N LEU A 129 5.59 -4.28 -8.24
CA LEU A 129 5.57 -3.05 -9.05
C LEU A 129 6.92 -2.35 -9.14
N MET A 130 7.80 -2.48 -8.15
CA MET A 130 9.08 -1.76 -8.11
C MET A 130 9.97 -2.06 -9.33
N PRO A 131 10.16 -3.34 -9.76
CA PRO A 131 10.96 -3.64 -10.95
C PRO A 131 10.32 -3.14 -12.26
N LEU A 132 9.00 -2.95 -12.28
CA LEU A 132 8.25 -2.47 -13.44
C LEU A 132 8.24 -0.94 -13.53
N ALA A 133 8.33 -0.26 -12.39
CA ALA A 133 8.16 1.18 -12.27
C ALA A 133 9.48 1.96 -12.27
N ARG A 134 10.58 1.32 -11.88
CA ARG A 134 11.88 1.97 -11.65
C ARG A 134 12.98 1.27 -12.46
N PRO A 135 13.56 1.97 -13.46
CA PRO A 135 14.58 1.35 -14.35
C PRO A 135 15.80 0.79 -13.63
N GLU A 136 16.22 1.42 -12.53
CA GLU A 136 17.35 0.95 -11.72
C GLU A 136 17.09 -0.39 -11.03
N TRP A 137 15.84 -0.80 -10.92
CA TRP A 137 15.42 -2.09 -10.34
C TRP A 137 14.91 -3.08 -11.41
N ALA A 138 15.01 -2.73 -12.70
CA ALA A 138 14.51 -3.60 -13.76
C ALA A 138 15.19 -4.98 -13.70
N GLY A 139 14.38 -6.03 -13.72
CA GLY A 139 14.85 -7.42 -13.61
C GLY A 139 15.23 -7.87 -12.19
N THR A 140 15.20 -7.00 -11.20
CA THR A 140 15.45 -7.38 -9.80
C THR A 140 14.26 -8.19 -9.26
N VAL A 141 14.56 -9.35 -8.69
CA VAL A 141 13.59 -10.13 -7.92
C VAL A 141 13.77 -9.77 -6.45
N PHE A 142 12.70 -9.25 -5.84
CA PHE A 142 12.71 -8.85 -4.44
C PHE A 142 12.09 -9.92 -3.56
N ASP A 143 12.68 -10.16 -2.39
CA ASP A 143 11.97 -10.62 -1.21
C ASP A 143 11.38 -9.42 -0.46
N GLY A 144 10.48 -9.69 0.46
CA GLY A 144 9.86 -8.66 1.28
C GLY A 144 9.90 -8.99 2.76
N THR A 145 9.69 -7.98 3.58
CA THR A 145 9.59 -8.13 5.04
C THR A 145 8.65 -7.11 5.62
N VAL A 146 7.67 -7.56 6.39
CA VAL A 146 6.90 -6.66 7.26
C VAL A 146 7.62 -6.60 8.61
N GLN A 147 8.10 -5.40 8.96
CA GLN A 147 8.80 -5.15 10.22
C GLN A 147 7.82 -4.66 11.28
N TYR A 148 7.71 -5.39 12.37
CA TYR A 148 6.98 -5.00 13.58
C TYR A 148 7.95 -4.72 14.73
N LYS A 149 7.43 -4.12 15.80
CA LYS A 149 8.19 -3.86 17.03
C LYS A 149 8.68 -5.15 17.70
N ASP A 150 7.89 -6.21 17.62
CA ASP A 150 8.10 -7.51 18.25
C ASP A 150 8.64 -8.58 17.29
N GLY A 151 9.15 -8.19 16.14
CA GLY A 151 9.73 -9.10 15.17
C GLY A 151 9.38 -8.78 13.73
N MET A 152 9.66 -9.71 12.83
CA MET A 152 9.44 -9.53 11.40
C MET A 152 8.67 -10.71 10.80
N ILE A 153 7.95 -10.45 9.71
CA ILE A 153 7.30 -11.49 8.89
C ILE A 153 7.93 -11.42 7.50
N PRO A 154 8.69 -12.45 7.08
CA PRO A 154 9.25 -12.51 5.75
C PRO A 154 8.17 -12.81 4.70
N VAL A 155 8.32 -12.23 3.52
CA VAL A 155 7.47 -12.45 2.36
C VAL A 155 8.36 -12.89 1.21
N PRO A 156 8.38 -14.17 0.83
CA PRO A 156 9.27 -14.67 -0.20
C PRO A 156 8.85 -14.19 -1.59
N ALA A 157 9.80 -14.03 -2.50
CA ALA A 157 9.55 -13.67 -3.89
C ALA A 157 8.52 -14.57 -4.58
N SER A 158 8.49 -15.86 -4.21
CA SER A 158 7.50 -16.83 -4.71
C SER A 158 6.05 -16.53 -4.36
N ALA A 159 5.81 -15.62 -3.41
CA ALA A 159 4.46 -15.13 -3.09
C ALA A 159 3.85 -14.32 -4.25
N ILE A 160 4.69 -13.76 -5.16
CA ILE A 160 4.24 -13.06 -6.36
C ILE A 160 3.89 -14.08 -7.45
N ASN A 161 2.95 -14.95 -7.15
CA ASN A 161 2.43 -15.95 -8.06
C ASN A 161 1.26 -15.43 -8.91
N ASP A 162 0.72 -16.27 -9.79
CA ASP A 162 -0.37 -15.87 -10.69
C ASP A 162 -1.65 -15.56 -9.92
N ALA A 163 -1.97 -16.29 -8.85
CA ALA A 163 -3.13 -15.99 -8.02
C ALA A 163 -3.05 -14.58 -7.37
N PHE A 164 -1.86 -14.18 -6.92
CA PHE A 164 -1.63 -12.81 -6.43
C PHE A 164 -1.84 -11.78 -7.56
N LYS A 165 -1.26 -12.01 -8.74
CA LYS A 165 -1.37 -11.09 -9.88
C LYS A 165 -2.82 -10.97 -10.37
N ASP A 166 -3.55 -12.08 -10.40
CA ASP A 166 -4.97 -12.10 -10.80
C ASP A 166 -5.82 -11.31 -9.80
N ASN A 167 -5.60 -11.51 -8.49
CA ASN A 167 -6.28 -10.75 -7.44
C ASN A 167 -5.95 -9.25 -7.51
N PHE A 168 -4.68 -8.91 -7.71
CA PHE A 168 -4.25 -7.51 -7.91
C PHE A 168 -4.94 -6.88 -9.13
N ASN A 169 -4.91 -7.55 -10.27
CA ASN A 169 -5.53 -7.08 -11.51
C ASN A 169 -7.05 -6.95 -11.39
N TYR A 170 -7.70 -7.87 -10.66
CA TYR A 170 -9.13 -7.80 -10.37
C TYR A 170 -9.49 -6.48 -9.66
N PHE A 171 -8.81 -6.14 -8.58
CA PHE A 171 -9.09 -4.90 -7.86
C PHE A 171 -8.69 -3.64 -8.64
N ILE A 172 -7.61 -3.67 -9.41
CA ILE A 172 -7.27 -2.55 -10.31
C ILE A 172 -8.41 -2.29 -11.30
N LYS A 173 -9.00 -3.33 -11.90
CA LYS A 173 -10.14 -3.19 -12.81
C LYS A 173 -11.37 -2.61 -12.13
N ILE A 174 -11.66 -3.03 -10.89
CA ILE A 174 -12.78 -2.45 -10.09
C ILE A 174 -12.55 -0.97 -9.86
N LEU A 175 -11.35 -0.59 -9.37
CA LEU A 175 -11.04 0.81 -9.08
C LEU A 175 -11.01 1.70 -10.34
N ALA A 176 -10.71 1.12 -11.49
CA ALA A 176 -10.69 1.81 -12.78
C ALA A 176 -12.06 1.83 -13.49
N SER A 177 -13.06 1.14 -12.95
CA SER A 177 -14.39 1.10 -13.57
C SER A 177 -15.02 2.49 -13.66
N ASN A 178 -15.63 2.78 -14.80
CA ASN A 178 -16.45 3.99 -14.97
C ASN A 178 -17.76 3.96 -14.14
N GLN A 179 -18.19 2.77 -13.74
CA GLN A 179 -19.35 2.59 -12.88
C GLN A 179 -18.89 2.34 -11.44
N PRO A 180 -19.42 3.09 -10.46
CA PRO A 180 -19.08 2.86 -9.08
C PRO A 180 -19.55 1.47 -8.62
N PRO A 181 -18.71 0.72 -7.88
CA PRO A 181 -19.16 -0.52 -7.27
C PRO A 181 -20.23 -0.26 -6.20
N VAL A 182 -20.97 -1.30 -5.86
CA VAL A 182 -22.01 -1.22 -4.83
C VAL A 182 -21.39 -0.91 -3.47
N LYS A 183 -22.00 0.02 -2.74
CA LYS A 183 -21.61 0.30 -1.35
C LYS A 183 -22.04 -0.86 -0.45
N THR A 184 -21.11 -1.31 0.39
CA THR A 184 -21.35 -2.39 1.38
C THR A 184 -21.05 -1.88 2.77
N PRO A 185 -21.93 -1.04 3.35
CA PRO A 185 -21.72 -0.46 4.67
C PRO A 185 -21.80 -1.55 5.75
N SER A 186 -20.85 -1.53 6.68
CA SER A 186 -20.83 -2.34 7.89
C SER A 186 -20.02 -1.59 8.95
N GLU A 187 -20.19 -1.95 10.21
CA GLU A 187 -19.41 -1.33 11.29
C GLU A 187 -17.90 -1.47 11.03
N SER A 188 -17.43 -2.65 10.62
CA SER A 188 -16.02 -2.90 10.33
C SER A 188 -15.49 -2.08 9.15
N ASN A 189 -16.26 -1.98 8.06
CA ASN A 189 -15.87 -1.21 6.89
C ASN A 189 -15.94 0.30 7.14
N CYS A 190 -16.96 0.77 7.86
CA CYS A 190 -17.21 2.19 8.06
C CYS A 190 -16.33 2.80 9.17
N ARG A 191 -15.98 2.03 10.20
CA ARG A 191 -15.16 2.49 11.33
C ARG A 191 -13.81 3.09 10.90
N PHE A 192 -13.17 2.48 9.90
CA PHE A 192 -11.85 2.91 9.40
C PHE A 192 -11.92 3.60 8.03
N CYS A 193 -13.13 3.95 7.57
CA CYS A 193 -13.34 4.65 6.33
C CYS A 193 -13.24 6.16 6.54
N ASP A 194 -12.38 6.83 5.80
CA ASP A 194 -12.18 8.28 5.86
C ASP A 194 -13.18 9.08 5.01
N VAL A 195 -14.13 8.41 4.33
CA VAL A 195 -15.14 9.09 3.53
C VAL A 195 -16.29 9.58 4.41
N HIS A 196 -16.59 10.87 4.36
CA HIS A 196 -17.63 11.50 5.18
C HIS A 196 -19.03 11.06 4.75
N LYS A 197 -20.00 11.16 5.69
CA LYS A 197 -21.41 10.80 5.47
C LYS A 197 -22.08 11.59 4.34
N GLN A 198 -21.63 12.81 4.07
CA GLN A 198 -22.10 13.62 2.94
C GLN A 198 -21.79 12.95 1.58
N GLU A 199 -20.72 12.21 1.49
CA GLU A 199 -20.32 11.46 0.29
C GLU A 199 -20.91 10.05 0.25
N CYS A 200 -21.10 9.44 1.42
CA CYS A 200 -21.65 8.11 1.61
C CYS A 200 -22.79 8.16 2.64
N PRO A 201 -24.03 8.49 2.24
CA PRO A 201 -25.17 8.55 3.16
C PRO A 201 -25.46 7.22 3.88
N GLU A 202 -25.05 6.10 3.27
CA GLU A 202 -25.18 4.74 3.83
C GLU A 202 -24.14 4.43 4.91
N ARG A 203 -23.18 5.33 5.18
CA ARG A 203 -22.18 5.15 6.24
C ARG A 203 -22.85 4.93 7.60
N ILE A 204 -22.49 3.85 8.30
CA ILE A 204 -23.08 3.45 9.58
C ILE A 204 -22.36 4.09 10.78
N ALA A 205 -21.10 4.45 10.68
CA ALA A 205 -20.28 5.01 11.74
C ALA A 205 -19.96 6.49 11.52
#